data_c853a73cd1d94e67620368d34864277b
#
_entry.id   c853a73cd1d94e67620368d34864277b
#
_cell.length_a   1.000
_cell.length_b   1.000
_cell.length_c   1.000
_cell.angle_alpha   90.00
_cell.angle_beta   90.00
_cell.angle_gamma   90.00
#
_symmetry.space_group_name_H-M   'P 1'
#
loop_
_entity.id
_entity.type
_entity.pdbx_description
1 polymer ?
#
loop_
_entity_poly.entity_id
_entity_poly.type
_entity_poly.pdbx_seq_one_letter_code
_entity_poly.pdbx_strand_id
1 'polypeptide(L)'
;MIEIMMNLQGGATAPLYEKIYEYIKSEITDGRIPRGERLPSTRLLAKNLAVSRSTVEMAYDQLLAEGYIQAEPCRGFFVCDIAELYRLRGSSVGETGQVHRPEKPVCLVDFSPYAIDTRSFPYNVWRKISRNVLLDDSEELLMAGDGQGEYSLRSEIADYLHHARGVNCRPENIVLGAGNEYLEILLTQLLGGNKTVLMENPGYPQAYHTFRNMGYRVVTVPADEQGLSGGTVRAAAPELVYMMPSHQFPTGSVMPLGRRLELLAWAAEQEERYLIEDDHDSEYRYRGKPIPSLQSVDGLGKVIYLGTFSKSIAPSLRISYMVLPQQLIERYRTVCGFYSTTVPRMQQEILREFLRDGHFERHLNKMRGIYRGRHDFLIGELKKRSWVLSVSGDHAGLHVLVEADTGCSEREICERAAAQGVKVSGLGEYALTKDGGGGRNHPVLLLGYGSLTEQEIQMGLTVLDSILDAQESG
;
A
#
# COMPACT_ATOMS: atom_id res chain seq x y z
N MET A 1 -15.63 -42.55 -40.63
CA MET A 1 -14.20 -42.19 -40.53
C MET A 1 -14.01 -40.92 -41.32
N ILE A 2 -13.77 -39.82 -40.69
CA ILE A 2 -13.65 -38.50 -41.31
C ILE A 2 -12.33 -38.39 -42.07
N GLU A 3 -12.38 -37.83 -43.29
CA GLU A 3 -11.19 -37.42 -44.02
C GLU A 3 -10.75 -36.03 -43.56
N ILE A 4 -9.58 -35.96 -42.94
CA ILE A 4 -8.98 -34.69 -42.53
C ILE A 4 -8.16 -34.17 -43.71
N MET A 5 -8.67 -33.11 -44.38
CA MET A 5 -7.97 -32.44 -45.46
C MET A 5 -7.51 -31.07 -45.00
N MET A 6 -6.21 -30.88 -44.85
CA MET A 6 -5.64 -29.60 -44.51
C MET A 6 -4.49 -29.22 -45.44
N ASN A 7 -4.37 -27.96 -45.79
CA ASN A 7 -3.27 -27.46 -46.59
C ASN A 7 -2.10 -27.07 -45.68
N LEU A 8 -1.03 -27.84 -45.69
CA LEU A 8 0.18 -27.58 -44.91
C LEU A 8 1.11 -26.51 -45.53
N GLN A 9 0.81 -26.10 -46.79
CA GLN A 9 1.60 -25.13 -47.56
C GLN A 9 1.02 -23.73 -47.41
N GLY A 10 1.23 -23.07 -46.31
CA GLY A 10 0.79 -21.67 -46.18
C GLY A 10 1.12 -21.07 -44.84
N GLY A 11 1.95 -20.04 -44.85
CA GLY A 11 2.10 -19.02 -43.80
C GLY A 11 2.45 -19.48 -42.39
N ALA A 12 3.41 -18.84 -41.78
CA ALA A 12 3.92 -18.97 -40.42
C ALA A 12 4.92 -20.09 -40.15
N THR A 13 5.95 -19.77 -39.43
CA THR A 13 7.09 -20.57 -38.96
C THR A 13 6.74 -21.68 -37.96
N ALA A 14 5.45 -22.00 -37.75
CA ALA A 14 5.02 -23.01 -36.79
C ALA A 14 5.35 -24.43 -37.21
N PRO A 15 5.79 -25.30 -36.30
CA PRO A 15 6.06 -26.71 -36.56
C PRO A 15 4.83 -27.45 -37.13
N LEU A 16 5.07 -28.48 -37.98
CA LEU A 16 3.98 -29.21 -38.62
C LEU A 16 3.00 -29.88 -37.65
N TYR A 17 3.50 -30.38 -36.51
CA TYR A 17 2.63 -31.02 -35.50
C TYR A 17 1.65 -30.01 -34.89
N GLU A 18 2.10 -28.76 -34.67
CA GLU A 18 1.28 -27.70 -34.12
C GLU A 18 0.17 -27.29 -35.10
N LYS A 19 0.48 -27.19 -36.38
CA LYS A 19 -0.53 -26.94 -37.42
C LYS A 19 -1.60 -28.03 -37.45
N ILE A 20 -1.19 -29.32 -37.35
CA ILE A 20 -2.13 -30.44 -37.32
C ILE A 20 -3.00 -30.39 -36.06
N TYR A 21 -2.39 -30.12 -34.90
CA TYR A 21 -3.05 -29.99 -33.63
C TYR A 21 -4.09 -28.85 -33.66
N GLU A 22 -3.70 -27.64 -34.05
CA GLU A 22 -4.61 -26.48 -34.11
C GLU A 22 -5.76 -26.72 -35.09
N TYR A 23 -5.50 -27.31 -36.24
CA TYR A 23 -6.54 -27.63 -37.20
C TYR A 23 -7.58 -28.60 -36.61
N ILE A 24 -7.15 -29.74 -36.07
CA ILE A 24 -8.07 -30.72 -35.49
C ILE A 24 -8.82 -30.13 -34.30
N LYS A 25 -8.14 -29.36 -33.45
CA LYS A 25 -8.72 -28.65 -32.32
C LYS A 25 -9.84 -27.70 -32.77
N SER A 26 -9.59 -26.89 -33.81
CA SER A 26 -10.62 -25.98 -34.33
C SER A 26 -11.83 -26.74 -34.92
N GLU A 27 -11.59 -27.82 -35.67
CA GLU A 27 -12.64 -28.65 -36.23
C GLU A 27 -13.54 -29.31 -35.17
N ILE A 28 -12.93 -29.70 -34.02
CA ILE A 28 -13.67 -30.23 -32.87
C ILE A 28 -14.43 -29.12 -32.16
N THR A 29 -13.79 -27.96 -31.89
CA THR A 29 -14.40 -26.86 -31.18
C THR A 29 -15.54 -26.18 -31.94
N ASP A 30 -15.43 -26.14 -33.28
CA ASP A 30 -16.45 -25.61 -34.17
C ASP A 30 -17.60 -26.62 -34.42
N GLY A 31 -17.44 -27.85 -33.89
CA GLY A 31 -18.44 -28.90 -34.04
C GLY A 31 -18.46 -29.58 -35.43
N ARG A 32 -17.48 -29.30 -36.28
CA ARG A 32 -17.33 -29.96 -37.60
C ARG A 32 -16.90 -31.42 -37.46
N ILE A 33 -16.13 -31.73 -36.44
CA ILE A 33 -15.88 -33.12 -36.00
C ILE A 33 -16.75 -33.37 -34.75
N PRO A 34 -17.83 -34.16 -34.88
CA PRO A 34 -18.77 -34.34 -33.77
C PRO A 34 -18.20 -35.23 -32.67
N ARG A 35 -18.78 -35.09 -31.47
CA ARG A 35 -18.54 -35.93 -30.29
C ARG A 35 -18.62 -37.42 -30.65
N GLY A 36 -17.72 -38.21 -30.09
CA GLY A 36 -17.67 -39.67 -30.29
C GLY A 36 -17.22 -40.10 -31.67
N GLU A 37 -16.92 -39.16 -32.60
CA GLU A 37 -16.40 -39.51 -33.91
C GLU A 37 -14.98 -40.06 -33.79
N ARG A 38 -14.70 -41.07 -34.60
CA ARG A 38 -13.40 -41.72 -34.63
C ARG A 38 -12.46 -40.99 -35.57
N LEU A 39 -11.32 -40.53 -35.05
CA LEU A 39 -10.25 -39.95 -35.86
C LEU A 39 -9.46 -41.01 -36.65
N PRO A 40 -8.86 -40.63 -37.78
CA PRO A 40 -7.94 -41.51 -38.51
C PRO A 40 -6.79 -42.00 -37.61
N SER A 41 -6.30 -43.20 -37.84
CA SER A 41 -5.09 -43.64 -37.12
C SER A 41 -3.90 -42.73 -37.44
N THR A 42 -2.95 -42.57 -36.50
CA THR A 42 -1.74 -41.76 -36.72
C THR A 42 -1.00 -42.13 -38.01
N ARG A 43 -0.98 -43.44 -38.35
CA ARG A 43 -0.39 -43.94 -39.59
C ARG A 43 -1.17 -43.53 -40.85
N LEU A 44 -2.50 -43.57 -40.80
CA LEU A 44 -3.36 -43.18 -41.92
C LEU A 44 -3.30 -41.68 -42.16
N LEU A 45 -3.39 -40.88 -41.11
CA LEU A 45 -3.33 -39.42 -41.21
C LEU A 45 -1.94 -38.96 -41.71
N ALA A 46 -0.86 -39.54 -41.20
CA ALA A 46 0.48 -39.26 -41.67
C ALA A 46 0.66 -39.54 -43.20
N LYS A 47 0.06 -40.65 -43.68
CA LYS A 47 0.06 -40.98 -45.12
C LYS A 47 -0.75 -39.94 -45.92
N ASN A 48 -1.93 -39.55 -45.45
CA ASN A 48 -2.81 -38.61 -46.16
C ASN A 48 -2.20 -37.19 -46.21
N LEU A 49 -1.52 -36.76 -45.15
CA LEU A 49 -0.89 -35.42 -45.07
C LEU A 49 0.55 -35.41 -45.60
N ALA A 50 1.11 -36.57 -46.05
CA ALA A 50 2.51 -36.70 -46.48
C ALA A 50 3.54 -36.21 -45.44
N VAL A 51 3.29 -36.45 -44.14
CA VAL A 51 4.17 -36.11 -43.02
C VAL A 51 4.68 -37.36 -42.29
N SER A 52 5.66 -37.19 -41.39
CA SER A 52 6.12 -38.29 -40.55
C SER A 52 5.05 -38.74 -39.57
N ARG A 53 5.03 -40.04 -39.24
CA ARG A 53 4.11 -40.57 -38.22
C ARG A 53 4.31 -39.91 -36.86
N SER A 54 5.56 -39.64 -36.48
CA SER A 54 5.89 -38.96 -35.22
C SER A 54 5.28 -37.56 -35.13
N THR A 55 5.20 -36.83 -36.25
CA THR A 55 4.55 -35.49 -36.30
C THR A 55 3.07 -35.60 -35.96
N VAL A 56 2.35 -36.59 -36.44
CA VAL A 56 0.94 -36.81 -36.11
C VAL A 56 0.78 -37.31 -34.68
N GLU A 57 1.69 -38.17 -34.21
CA GLU A 57 1.68 -38.67 -32.83
C GLU A 57 1.83 -37.51 -31.84
N MET A 58 2.76 -36.59 -32.08
CA MET A 58 2.90 -35.38 -31.23
C MET A 58 1.62 -34.54 -31.20
N ALA A 59 0.95 -34.35 -32.33
CA ALA A 59 -0.32 -33.62 -32.38
C ALA A 59 -1.43 -34.33 -31.59
N TYR A 60 -1.51 -35.67 -31.75
CA TYR A 60 -2.50 -36.46 -31.02
C TYR A 60 -2.21 -36.56 -29.54
N ASP A 61 -0.96 -36.67 -29.14
CA ASP A 61 -0.55 -36.65 -27.73
C ASP A 61 -0.94 -35.32 -27.06
N GLN A 62 -0.78 -34.20 -27.79
CA GLN A 62 -1.24 -32.89 -27.30
C GLN A 62 -2.78 -32.85 -27.16
N LEU A 63 -3.53 -33.31 -28.17
CA LEU A 63 -4.98 -33.38 -28.11
C LEU A 63 -5.49 -34.30 -27.00
N LEU A 64 -4.80 -35.42 -26.72
CA LEU A 64 -5.07 -36.32 -25.61
C LEU A 64 -4.80 -35.64 -24.28
N ALA A 65 -3.65 -34.99 -24.13
CA ALA A 65 -3.26 -34.30 -22.91
C ALA A 65 -4.25 -33.17 -22.55
N GLU A 66 -4.78 -32.46 -23.56
CA GLU A 66 -5.77 -31.42 -23.39
C GLU A 66 -7.23 -31.94 -23.29
N GLY A 67 -7.46 -33.23 -23.49
CA GLY A 67 -8.78 -33.87 -23.38
C GLY A 67 -9.74 -33.60 -24.54
N TYR A 68 -9.25 -33.16 -25.71
CA TYR A 68 -10.05 -33.04 -26.92
C TYR A 68 -10.40 -34.42 -27.51
N ILE A 69 -9.50 -35.37 -27.35
CA ILE A 69 -9.69 -36.77 -27.79
C ILE A 69 -9.35 -37.71 -26.65
N GLN A 70 -9.86 -38.92 -26.73
CA GLN A 70 -9.49 -40.04 -25.86
C GLN A 70 -9.03 -41.23 -26.66
N ALA A 71 -8.10 -42.01 -26.12
CA ALA A 71 -7.64 -43.26 -26.73
C ALA A 71 -8.42 -44.45 -26.17
N GLU A 72 -9.04 -45.25 -27.02
CA GLU A 72 -9.64 -46.51 -26.63
C GLU A 72 -8.73 -47.67 -27.06
N PRO A 73 -8.37 -48.58 -26.17
CA PRO A 73 -7.50 -49.72 -26.50
C PRO A 73 -8.05 -50.52 -27.65
N CYS A 74 -7.20 -50.82 -28.66
CA CYS A 74 -7.53 -51.54 -29.89
C CYS A 74 -8.61 -50.92 -30.80
N ARG A 75 -9.19 -49.76 -30.42
CA ARG A 75 -10.25 -49.09 -31.19
C ARG A 75 -9.80 -47.79 -31.85
N GLY A 76 -8.85 -47.09 -31.26
CA GLY A 76 -8.26 -45.85 -31.81
C GLY A 76 -8.56 -44.60 -30.99
N PHE A 77 -8.59 -43.43 -31.65
CA PHE A 77 -8.80 -42.15 -31.02
C PHE A 77 -10.22 -41.63 -31.29
N PHE A 78 -10.87 -41.10 -30.28
CA PHE A 78 -12.26 -40.63 -30.35
C PHE A 78 -12.37 -39.22 -29.77
N VAL A 79 -13.23 -38.39 -30.35
CA VAL A 79 -13.49 -37.01 -29.86
C VAL A 79 -14.28 -37.03 -28.56
N CYS A 80 -13.78 -36.31 -27.58
CA CYS A 80 -14.42 -36.17 -26.27
C CYS A 80 -15.66 -35.24 -26.31
N ASP A 81 -16.52 -35.36 -25.29
CA ASP A 81 -17.68 -34.49 -25.12
C ASP A 81 -17.28 -33.15 -24.47
N ILE A 82 -16.88 -32.20 -25.29
CA ILE A 82 -16.49 -30.86 -24.82
C ILE A 82 -17.45 -29.78 -25.28
N ALA A 83 -18.49 -30.13 -26.06
CA ALA A 83 -19.39 -29.14 -26.66
C ALA A 83 -20.19 -28.34 -25.65
N GLU A 84 -20.58 -28.91 -24.50
CA GLU A 84 -21.27 -28.17 -23.43
C GLU A 84 -20.35 -27.21 -22.70
N LEU A 85 -19.08 -27.58 -22.48
CA LEU A 85 -18.08 -26.73 -21.83
C LEU A 85 -17.68 -25.53 -22.69
N TYR A 86 -17.67 -25.68 -24.01
CA TYR A 86 -17.39 -24.56 -24.94
C TYR A 86 -18.58 -23.57 -25.08
N ARG A 87 -19.81 -24.00 -24.84
CA ARG A 87 -20.96 -23.09 -24.76
C ARG A 87 -20.92 -22.15 -23.54
N LEU A 88 -20.10 -22.49 -22.51
CA LEU A 88 -19.78 -21.58 -21.39
C LEU A 88 -18.77 -20.48 -21.76
N ARG A 89 -18.14 -20.54 -22.93
CA ARG A 89 -17.48 -19.34 -23.50
C ARG A 89 -18.58 -18.36 -23.94
N GLY A 90 -19.16 -17.73 -22.92
CA GLY A 90 -19.97 -16.54 -23.13
C GLY A 90 -19.15 -15.53 -23.90
N SER A 91 -19.79 -14.99 -24.94
CA SER A 91 -19.45 -13.83 -25.74
C SER A 91 -17.96 -13.46 -25.72
N SER A 92 -17.33 -13.53 -26.88
CA SER A 92 -16.09 -12.81 -27.17
C SER A 92 -16.00 -11.60 -26.27
N VAL A 93 -14.92 -11.47 -25.51
CA VAL A 93 -14.52 -10.16 -24.94
C VAL A 93 -14.55 -9.24 -26.15
N GLY A 94 -15.66 -8.49 -26.29
CA GLY A 94 -15.80 -7.49 -27.35
C GLY A 94 -14.51 -6.71 -27.34
N GLU A 95 -13.99 -6.38 -28.51
CA GLU A 95 -12.80 -5.56 -28.67
C GLU A 95 -12.80 -4.55 -27.55
N THR A 96 -11.85 -4.68 -26.64
CA THR A 96 -11.74 -3.78 -25.48
C THR A 96 -11.60 -2.41 -26.08
N GLY A 97 -12.72 -1.66 -26.11
CA GLY A 97 -12.70 -0.27 -26.52
C GLY A 97 -11.49 0.33 -25.83
N GLN A 98 -10.69 1.08 -26.55
CA GLN A 98 -9.50 1.73 -26.02
C GLN A 98 -9.85 2.26 -24.64
N VAL A 99 -9.27 1.64 -23.61
CA VAL A 99 -9.40 2.15 -22.25
C VAL A 99 -8.72 3.51 -22.31
N HIS A 100 -9.51 4.56 -22.50
CA HIS A 100 -9.06 5.93 -22.33
C HIS A 100 -8.53 6.00 -20.89
N ARG A 101 -7.22 5.90 -20.72
CA ARG A 101 -6.62 6.33 -19.46
C ARG A 101 -6.93 7.82 -19.35
N PRO A 102 -7.71 8.25 -18.35
CA PRO A 102 -7.94 9.67 -18.17
C PRO A 102 -6.58 10.35 -18.07
N GLU A 103 -6.32 11.32 -18.91
CA GLU A 103 -5.13 12.15 -18.79
C GLU A 103 -5.16 12.76 -17.40
N LYS A 104 -4.13 12.48 -16.61
CA LYS A 104 -4.00 13.10 -15.29
C LYS A 104 -3.91 14.61 -15.52
N PRO A 105 -4.76 15.43 -14.90
CA PRO A 105 -4.65 16.87 -15.02
C PRO A 105 -3.23 17.30 -14.64
N VAL A 106 -2.67 18.23 -15.39
CA VAL A 106 -1.33 18.76 -15.12
C VAL A 106 -1.38 19.49 -13.79
N CYS A 107 -0.78 18.88 -12.76
CA CYS A 107 -0.65 19.48 -11.43
C CYS A 107 0.69 20.22 -11.40
N LEU A 108 0.63 21.56 -11.29
CA LEU A 108 1.82 22.40 -11.19
C LEU A 108 2.37 22.46 -9.76
N VAL A 109 1.48 22.49 -8.77
CA VAL A 109 1.82 22.51 -7.33
C VAL A 109 0.94 21.52 -6.59
N ASP A 110 1.55 20.58 -5.90
CA ASP A 110 0.83 19.55 -5.11
C ASP A 110 1.10 19.71 -3.61
N PHE A 111 0.16 20.31 -2.88
CA PHE A 111 0.16 20.43 -1.42
C PHE A 111 -0.35 19.15 -0.72
N SER A 112 -0.24 18.00 -1.35
CA SER A 112 -0.65 16.73 -0.74
C SER A 112 0.16 16.43 0.55
N PRO A 113 -0.48 16.08 1.67
CA PRO A 113 0.21 15.82 2.94
C PRO A 113 1.04 14.53 2.93
N TYR A 114 0.90 13.72 1.89
CA TYR A 114 1.66 12.48 1.73
C TYR A 114 2.95 12.64 0.92
N ALA A 115 3.11 13.75 0.22
CA ALA A 115 4.24 13.98 -0.68
C ALA A 115 5.54 14.27 0.08
N ILE A 116 6.64 13.67 -0.38
CA ILE A 116 7.99 13.89 0.16
C ILE A 116 8.95 14.39 -0.91
N ASP A 117 10.10 14.90 -0.50
CA ASP A 117 11.17 15.33 -1.43
C ASP A 117 11.97 14.14 -1.99
N THR A 118 11.54 13.62 -3.13
CA THR A 118 12.27 12.56 -3.84
C THR A 118 13.51 13.07 -4.57
N ARG A 119 13.65 14.38 -4.78
CA ARG A 119 14.85 15.01 -5.41
C ARG A 119 16.08 14.89 -4.51
N SER A 120 15.87 14.91 -3.19
CA SER A 120 16.94 14.77 -2.19
C SER A 120 17.30 13.34 -1.82
N PHE A 121 16.68 12.34 -2.47
CA PHE A 121 16.98 10.93 -2.26
C PHE A 121 18.49 10.65 -2.46
N PRO A 122 19.14 9.86 -1.63
CA PRO A 122 20.59 9.65 -1.67
C PRO A 122 21.03 8.67 -2.77
N TYR A 123 20.73 8.99 -4.04
CA TYR A 123 20.95 8.11 -5.21
C TYR A 123 22.36 7.52 -5.30
N ASN A 124 23.39 8.30 -4.99
CA ASN A 124 24.77 7.81 -5.12
C ASN A 124 25.10 6.73 -4.09
N VAL A 125 24.66 6.92 -2.85
CA VAL A 125 24.82 5.95 -1.77
C VAL A 125 24.01 4.70 -2.06
N TRP A 126 22.73 4.88 -2.40
CA TRP A 126 21.83 3.77 -2.70
C TRP A 126 22.34 2.91 -3.86
N ARG A 127 22.79 3.55 -4.95
CA ARG A 127 23.39 2.86 -6.10
C ARG A 127 24.63 2.07 -5.73
N LYS A 128 25.51 2.65 -4.89
CA LYS A 128 26.71 1.96 -4.41
C LYS A 128 26.36 0.71 -3.62
N ILE A 129 25.46 0.83 -2.66
CA ILE A 129 25.00 -0.29 -1.83
C ILE A 129 24.34 -1.36 -2.71
N SER A 130 23.38 -0.98 -3.58
CA SER A 130 22.70 -1.91 -4.48
C SER A 130 23.67 -2.69 -5.36
N ARG A 131 24.72 -2.02 -5.88
CA ARG A 131 25.74 -2.69 -6.67
C ARG A 131 26.54 -3.68 -5.82
N ASN A 132 26.93 -3.31 -4.61
CA ASN A 132 27.69 -4.19 -3.73
C ASN A 132 26.89 -5.45 -3.38
N VAL A 133 25.63 -5.30 -2.97
CA VAL A 133 24.72 -6.40 -2.67
C VAL A 133 24.61 -7.39 -3.85
N LEU A 134 24.62 -6.90 -5.10
CA LEU A 134 24.58 -7.75 -6.29
C LEU A 134 25.93 -8.37 -6.66
N LEU A 135 27.05 -7.77 -6.22
CA LEU A 135 28.39 -8.29 -6.50
C LEU A 135 28.82 -9.40 -5.54
N ASP A 136 28.17 -9.53 -4.39
CA ASP A 136 28.50 -10.54 -3.38
C ASP A 136 28.15 -11.97 -3.84
N ASP A 137 27.55 -12.15 -5.05
CA ASP A 137 27.19 -13.42 -5.69
C ASP A 137 26.58 -14.44 -4.70
N SER A 138 25.83 -13.92 -3.72
CA SER A 138 25.23 -14.74 -2.66
C SER A 138 23.99 -15.46 -3.17
N GLU A 139 24.06 -16.77 -3.28
CA GLU A 139 22.90 -17.61 -3.59
C GLU A 139 21.78 -17.42 -2.58
N GLU A 140 22.11 -17.05 -1.34
CA GLU A 140 21.15 -16.81 -0.28
C GLU A 140 20.17 -15.68 -0.61
N LEU A 141 20.59 -14.63 -1.34
CA LEU A 141 19.73 -13.54 -1.75
C LEU A 141 18.63 -13.94 -2.73
N LEU A 142 18.82 -15.08 -3.41
CA LEU A 142 17.87 -15.63 -4.39
C LEU A 142 16.92 -16.66 -3.77
N MET A 143 17.18 -17.08 -2.52
CA MET A 143 16.32 -18.01 -1.80
C MET A 143 15.17 -17.29 -1.09
N ALA A 144 14.08 -18.01 -0.82
CA ALA A 144 13.03 -17.51 0.07
C ALA A 144 13.62 -17.25 1.46
N GLY A 145 13.47 -16.02 1.94
CA GLY A 145 14.00 -15.60 3.24
C GLY A 145 13.07 -15.93 4.42
N ASP A 146 13.36 -15.34 5.58
CA ASP A 146 12.52 -15.42 6.77
C ASP A 146 11.15 -14.77 6.54
N GLY A 147 10.06 -15.44 6.88
CA GLY A 147 8.69 -14.94 6.73
C GLY A 147 8.43 -13.64 7.52
N GLN A 148 9.10 -13.44 8.66
CA GLN A 148 9.09 -12.18 9.40
C GLN A 148 9.92 -11.07 8.74
N GLY A 149 10.73 -11.38 7.74
CA GLY A 149 11.80 -10.54 7.19
C GLY A 149 13.16 -10.93 7.78
N GLU A 150 14.25 -10.59 7.08
CA GLU A 150 15.62 -10.98 7.47
C GLU A 150 15.99 -10.52 8.88
N TYR A 151 16.52 -11.43 9.69
CA TYR A 151 16.88 -11.16 11.07
C TYR A 151 17.87 -9.99 11.18
N SER A 152 18.83 -9.93 10.26
CA SER A 152 19.83 -8.87 10.21
C SER A 152 19.22 -7.48 10.03
N LEU A 153 18.21 -7.33 9.15
CA LEU A 153 17.50 -6.06 9.00
C LEU A 153 16.63 -5.75 10.23
N ARG A 154 15.95 -6.76 10.78
CA ARG A 154 15.15 -6.58 12.01
C ARG A 154 16.01 -6.14 13.19
N SER A 155 17.27 -6.57 13.26
CA SER A 155 18.24 -6.11 14.27
C SER A 155 18.56 -4.63 14.11
N GLU A 156 18.89 -4.18 12.90
CA GLU A 156 19.16 -2.76 12.63
C GLU A 156 17.92 -1.87 12.92
N ILE A 157 16.71 -2.37 12.60
CA ILE A 157 15.47 -1.66 12.91
C ILE A 157 15.25 -1.58 14.42
N ALA A 158 15.49 -2.66 15.18
CA ALA A 158 15.36 -2.65 16.63
C ALA A 158 16.30 -1.62 17.26
N ASP A 159 17.56 -1.60 16.84
CA ASP A 159 18.56 -0.65 17.32
C ASP A 159 18.17 0.80 16.99
N TYR A 160 17.74 1.06 15.77
CA TYR A 160 17.21 2.36 15.36
C TYR A 160 16.03 2.81 16.24
N LEU A 161 15.03 1.95 16.42
CA LEU A 161 13.84 2.24 17.19
C LEU A 161 14.15 2.51 18.66
N HIS A 162 15.06 1.74 19.24
CA HIS A 162 15.49 1.93 20.62
C HIS A 162 16.11 3.33 20.80
N HIS A 163 17.05 3.72 19.93
CA HIS A 163 17.74 5.00 20.02
C HIS A 163 16.89 6.21 19.64
N ALA A 164 16.07 6.08 18.58
CA ALA A 164 15.32 7.21 18.04
C ALA A 164 13.97 7.44 18.74
N ARG A 165 13.29 6.37 19.20
CA ARG A 165 11.91 6.41 19.67
C ARG A 165 11.72 5.83 21.07
N GLY A 166 12.75 5.22 21.64
CA GLY A 166 12.69 4.53 22.93
C GLY A 166 11.84 3.25 22.89
N VAL A 167 11.52 2.74 21.70
CA VAL A 167 10.73 1.50 21.56
C VAL A 167 11.48 0.33 22.18
N ASN A 168 10.84 -0.36 23.10
CA ASN A 168 11.40 -1.52 23.75
C ASN A 168 11.04 -2.79 22.98
N CYS A 169 11.89 -3.19 22.05
CA CYS A 169 11.69 -4.38 21.22
C CYS A 169 13.01 -5.13 20.97
N ARG A 170 12.87 -6.40 20.58
CA ARG A 170 13.96 -7.24 20.09
C ARG A 170 13.69 -7.58 18.62
N PRO A 171 14.68 -8.00 17.83
CA PRO A 171 14.49 -8.41 16.45
C PRO A 171 13.37 -9.46 16.28
N GLU A 172 13.18 -10.34 17.26
CA GLU A 172 12.15 -11.38 17.27
C GLU A 172 10.72 -10.82 17.35
N ASN A 173 10.55 -9.59 17.84
CA ASN A 173 9.26 -8.93 17.93
C ASN A 173 8.84 -8.22 16.63
N ILE A 174 9.75 -8.10 15.66
CA ILE A 174 9.55 -7.30 14.46
C ILE A 174 9.08 -8.18 13.30
N VAL A 175 8.04 -7.72 12.59
CA VAL A 175 7.55 -8.31 11.34
C VAL A 175 7.62 -7.25 10.25
N LEU A 176 8.27 -7.57 9.13
CA LEU A 176 8.37 -6.69 7.97
C LEU A 176 7.21 -6.90 6.99
N GLY A 177 6.78 -5.83 6.33
CA GLY A 177 5.71 -5.90 5.33
C GLY A 177 5.83 -4.84 4.23
N ALA A 178 5.18 -5.12 3.10
CA ALA A 178 5.17 -4.24 1.93
C ALA A 178 4.18 -3.06 2.11
N GLY A 179 4.34 -2.28 3.17
CA GLY A 179 3.51 -1.14 3.54
C GLY A 179 2.63 -1.43 4.75
N ASN A 180 2.10 -0.36 5.37
CA ASN A 180 1.26 -0.47 6.57
C ASN A 180 -0.03 -1.23 6.27
N GLU A 181 -0.62 -1.03 5.08
CA GLU A 181 -1.86 -1.70 4.69
C GLU A 181 -1.73 -3.23 4.73
N TYR A 182 -0.58 -3.76 4.27
CA TYR A 182 -0.31 -5.20 4.39
C TYR A 182 -0.17 -5.64 5.84
N LEU A 183 0.53 -4.86 6.66
CA LEU A 183 0.71 -5.17 8.08
C LEU A 183 -0.61 -5.09 8.85
N GLU A 184 -1.48 -4.15 8.52
CA GLU A 184 -2.84 -4.04 9.08
C GLU A 184 -3.69 -5.27 8.71
N ILE A 185 -3.66 -5.73 7.43
CA ILE A 185 -4.34 -6.96 7.00
C ILE A 185 -3.81 -8.17 7.79
N LEU A 186 -2.48 -8.30 7.88
CA LEU A 186 -1.85 -9.37 8.64
C LEU A 186 -2.24 -9.33 10.12
N LEU A 187 -2.30 -8.13 10.70
CA LEU A 187 -2.73 -7.91 12.07
C LEU A 187 -4.19 -8.35 12.30
N THR A 188 -5.09 -8.07 11.35
CA THR A 188 -6.48 -8.53 11.47
C THR A 188 -6.59 -10.05 11.48
N GLN A 189 -5.78 -10.75 10.71
CA GLN A 189 -5.72 -12.22 10.75
C GLN A 189 -5.17 -12.72 12.09
N LEU A 190 -4.12 -12.07 12.58
CA LEU A 190 -3.50 -12.40 13.85
C LEU A 190 -4.43 -12.23 15.04
N LEU A 191 -5.18 -11.12 15.08
CA LEU A 191 -6.10 -10.81 16.18
C LEU A 191 -7.44 -11.57 16.08
N GLY A 192 -7.77 -12.10 14.90
CA GLY A 192 -9.03 -12.80 14.64
C GLY A 192 -10.19 -11.84 14.31
N GLY A 193 -11.27 -12.37 13.73
CA GLY A 193 -12.42 -11.59 13.25
C GLY A 193 -13.33 -11.04 14.34
N ASN A 194 -14.32 -10.24 13.93
CA ASN A 194 -15.42 -9.70 14.74
C ASN A 194 -15.01 -8.79 15.91
N LYS A 195 -13.88 -8.08 15.80
CA LYS A 195 -13.46 -7.11 16.81
C LYS A 195 -13.91 -5.69 16.43
N THR A 196 -14.03 -4.85 17.43
CA THR A 196 -14.29 -3.41 17.28
C THR A 196 -12.98 -2.63 17.36
N VAL A 197 -12.71 -1.81 16.35
CA VAL A 197 -11.59 -0.86 16.34
C VAL A 197 -12.14 0.55 16.53
N LEU A 198 -11.62 1.27 17.50
CA LEU A 198 -11.91 2.68 17.70
C LEU A 198 -10.84 3.51 16.97
N MET A 199 -11.28 4.53 16.24
CA MET A 199 -10.42 5.48 15.53
C MET A 199 -10.85 6.92 15.79
N GLU A 200 -9.89 7.84 15.70
CA GLU A 200 -10.14 9.28 15.71
C GLU A 200 -10.83 9.73 14.41
N ASN A 201 -11.67 10.76 14.49
CA ASN A 201 -12.36 11.37 13.35
C ASN A 201 -12.28 12.90 13.44
N PRO A 202 -11.60 13.61 12.50
CA PRO A 202 -10.95 13.08 11.30
C PRO A 202 -9.76 12.19 11.61
N GLY A 203 -9.44 11.29 10.66
CA GLY A 203 -8.40 10.26 10.85
C GLY A 203 -7.84 9.73 9.54
N TYR A 204 -7.13 8.62 9.59
CA TYR A 204 -6.43 8.04 8.44
C TYR A 204 -7.36 7.12 7.64
N PRO A 205 -7.79 7.52 6.41
CA PRO A 205 -8.81 6.79 5.66
C PRO A 205 -8.36 5.38 5.25
N GLN A 206 -7.08 5.17 4.95
CA GLN A 206 -6.56 3.89 4.49
C GLN A 206 -6.73 2.81 5.57
N ALA A 207 -6.30 3.09 6.81
CA ALA A 207 -6.50 2.16 7.93
C ALA A 207 -7.99 1.91 8.20
N TYR A 208 -8.82 2.97 8.16
CA TYR A 208 -10.26 2.84 8.32
C TYR A 208 -10.87 1.87 7.30
N HIS A 209 -10.53 2.03 6.02
CA HIS A 209 -11.03 1.14 4.97
C HIS A 209 -10.45 -0.26 5.09
N THR A 210 -9.16 -0.41 5.45
CA THR A 210 -8.52 -1.70 5.66
C THR A 210 -9.25 -2.50 6.73
N PHE A 211 -9.46 -1.95 7.92
CA PHE A 211 -10.16 -2.65 8.99
C PHE A 211 -11.61 -3.00 8.60
N ARG A 212 -12.34 -2.09 7.97
CA ARG A 212 -13.71 -2.37 7.51
C ARG A 212 -13.77 -3.47 6.47
N ASN A 213 -12.88 -3.46 5.48
CA ASN A 213 -12.83 -4.47 4.43
C ASN A 213 -12.46 -5.85 4.98
N MET A 214 -11.70 -5.89 6.07
CA MET A 214 -11.36 -7.12 6.79
C MET A 214 -12.47 -7.58 7.79
N GLY A 215 -13.65 -6.94 7.76
CA GLY A 215 -14.80 -7.34 8.56
C GLY A 215 -14.82 -6.86 10.01
N TYR A 216 -13.94 -5.90 10.36
CA TYR A 216 -13.94 -5.28 11.68
C TYR A 216 -15.04 -4.21 11.79
N ARG A 217 -15.65 -4.09 12.95
CA ARG A 217 -16.52 -2.98 13.27
C ARG A 217 -15.64 -1.76 13.62
N VAL A 218 -15.61 -0.75 12.75
CA VAL A 218 -14.89 0.49 13.05
C VAL A 218 -15.86 1.52 13.64
N VAL A 219 -15.54 1.97 14.85
CA VAL A 219 -16.22 3.05 15.55
C VAL A 219 -15.34 4.27 15.50
N THR A 220 -15.89 5.40 15.09
CA THR A 220 -15.14 6.66 15.04
C THR A 220 -15.64 7.61 16.11
N VAL A 221 -14.73 8.37 16.73
CA VAL A 221 -15.05 9.36 17.74
C VAL A 221 -14.27 10.65 17.48
N PRO A 222 -14.84 11.82 17.76
CA PRO A 222 -14.08 13.06 17.70
C PRO A 222 -12.96 13.02 18.74
N ALA A 223 -11.77 13.47 18.34
CA ALA A 223 -10.66 13.74 19.25
C ALA A 223 -10.69 15.21 19.66
N ASP A 224 -10.27 15.49 20.88
CA ASP A 224 -9.99 16.85 21.29
C ASP A 224 -8.55 17.28 20.89
N GLU A 225 -8.11 18.46 21.30
CA GLU A 225 -6.76 18.97 20.99
C GLU A 225 -5.62 18.07 21.53
N GLN A 226 -5.92 17.18 22.46
CA GLN A 226 -4.98 16.22 23.06
C GLN A 226 -5.15 14.79 22.55
N GLY A 227 -6.02 14.57 21.56
CA GLY A 227 -6.34 13.25 21.03
C GLY A 227 -7.45 12.52 21.77
N LEU A 228 -7.47 11.19 21.70
CA LEU A 228 -8.47 10.36 22.38
C LEU A 228 -8.40 10.47 23.90
N SER A 229 -9.56 10.53 24.56
CA SER A 229 -9.66 10.45 26.02
C SER A 229 -9.99 9.04 26.48
N GLY A 230 -9.51 8.64 27.65
CA GLY A 230 -9.85 7.35 28.25
C GLY A 230 -11.35 7.21 28.54
N GLY A 231 -12.04 8.33 28.86
CA GLY A 231 -13.49 8.34 29.02
C GLY A 231 -14.22 7.98 27.74
N THR A 232 -13.83 8.57 26.61
CA THR A 232 -14.41 8.28 25.29
C THR A 232 -14.15 6.82 24.88
N VAL A 233 -12.93 6.31 25.11
CA VAL A 233 -12.57 4.95 24.81
C VAL A 233 -13.38 3.95 25.66
N ARG A 234 -13.55 4.22 26.95
CA ARG A 234 -14.37 3.39 27.85
C ARG A 234 -15.84 3.36 27.42
N ALA A 235 -16.40 4.51 27.02
CA ALA A 235 -17.78 4.59 26.57
C ALA A 235 -18.04 3.80 25.26
N ALA A 236 -17.08 3.82 24.35
CA ALA A 236 -17.15 3.07 23.08
C ALA A 236 -16.88 1.55 23.25
N ALA A 237 -16.24 1.17 24.36
CA ALA A 237 -15.89 -0.22 24.72
C ALA A 237 -15.30 -1.07 23.57
N PRO A 238 -14.27 -0.60 22.86
CA PRO A 238 -13.65 -1.37 21.79
C PRO A 238 -12.71 -2.43 22.34
N GLU A 239 -12.28 -3.37 21.48
CA GLU A 239 -11.16 -4.26 21.75
C GLU A 239 -9.83 -3.64 21.30
N LEU A 240 -9.86 -2.82 20.26
CA LEU A 240 -8.69 -2.21 19.66
C LEU A 240 -8.86 -0.70 19.54
N VAL A 241 -7.78 0.04 19.76
CA VAL A 241 -7.72 1.48 19.50
C VAL A 241 -6.59 1.75 18.52
N TYR A 242 -6.90 2.30 17.35
CA TYR A 242 -5.91 2.75 16.38
C TYR A 242 -5.70 4.25 16.54
N MET A 243 -4.45 4.65 16.72
CA MET A 243 -4.09 6.05 16.99
C MET A 243 -2.69 6.42 16.51
N MET A 244 -2.45 7.73 16.37
CA MET A 244 -1.16 8.32 16.02
C MET A 244 -0.72 9.30 17.12
N PRO A 245 -0.26 8.82 18.29
CA PRO A 245 -0.09 9.65 19.48
C PRO A 245 1.07 10.63 19.39
N SER A 246 2.02 10.41 18.49
CA SER A 246 3.20 11.27 18.31
C SER A 246 2.94 12.46 17.38
N HIS A 247 2.06 12.26 16.39
CA HIS A 247 1.63 13.29 15.44
C HIS A 247 0.36 12.79 14.75
N GLN A 248 -0.80 13.16 15.28
CA GLN A 248 -2.10 12.70 14.77
C GLN A 248 -2.32 13.19 13.34
N PHE A 249 -2.66 12.28 12.45
CA PHE A 249 -3.08 12.65 11.11
C PHE A 249 -4.62 12.72 11.04
N PRO A 250 -5.19 13.81 10.50
CA PRO A 250 -4.52 14.96 9.86
C PRO A 250 -4.30 16.18 10.78
N THR A 251 -4.72 16.17 12.04
CA THR A 251 -4.79 17.37 12.88
C THR A 251 -3.43 17.89 13.38
N GLY A 252 -2.39 17.05 13.32
CA GLY A 252 -1.07 17.40 13.84
C GLY A 252 -0.99 17.44 15.37
N SER A 253 -2.04 17.02 16.09
CA SER A 253 -2.04 17.02 17.56
C SER A 253 -1.08 15.98 18.12
N VAL A 254 -0.53 16.28 19.30
CA VAL A 254 0.39 15.40 20.04
C VAL A 254 -0.27 14.97 21.34
N MET A 255 -0.40 13.67 21.56
CA MET A 255 -1.01 13.12 22.76
C MET A 255 -0.09 13.27 23.97
N PRO A 256 -0.53 13.96 25.05
CA PRO A 256 0.25 14.10 26.27
C PRO A 256 0.47 12.78 27.00
N LEU A 257 1.54 12.70 27.80
CA LEU A 257 1.88 11.48 28.53
C LEU A 257 0.74 10.99 29.44
N GLY A 258 0.03 11.90 30.11
CA GLY A 258 -1.11 11.53 30.95
C GLY A 258 -2.18 10.73 30.21
N ARG A 259 -2.54 11.16 28.99
CA ARG A 259 -3.49 10.45 28.13
C ARG A 259 -2.97 9.10 27.67
N ARG A 260 -1.68 9.02 27.32
CA ARG A 260 -1.02 7.76 26.94
C ARG A 260 -1.10 6.72 28.06
N LEU A 261 -0.81 7.14 29.31
CA LEU A 261 -0.89 6.27 30.48
C LEU A 261 -2.34 5.86 30.81
N GLU A 262 -3.31 6.76 30.64
CA GLU A 262 -4.73 6.46 30.80
C GLU A 262 -5.21 5.36 29.82
N LEU A 263 -4.78 5.44 28.57
CA LEU A 263 -5.13 4.46 27.55
C LEU A 263 -4.40 3.11 27.77
N LEU A 264 -3.16 3.14 28.23
CA LEU A 264 -2.45 1.91 28.63
C LEU A 264 -3.14 1.22 29.82
N ALA A 265 -3.57 2.00 30.82
CA ALA A 265 -4.33 1.45 31.94
C ALA A 265 -5.65 0.82 31.48
N TRP A 266 -6.37 1.47 30.57
CA TRP A 266 -7.57 0.89 29.95
C TRP A 266 -7.27 -0.43 29.21
N ALA A 267 -6.21 -0.49 28.42
CA ALA A 267 -5.84 -1.69 27.68
C ALA A 267 -5.44 -2.84 28.62
N ALA A 268 -4.83 -2.51 29.76
CA ALA A 268 -4.41 -3.48 30.77
C ALA A 268 -5.57 -4.17 31.52
N GLU A 269 -6.78 -3.60 31.50
CA GLU A 269 -7.96 -4.14 32.17
C GLU A 269 -8.46 -5.47 31.58
N GLN A 270 -8.14 -5.74 30.30
CA GLN A 270 -8.56 -6.96 29.59
C GLN A 270 -7.43 -7.49 28.71
N GLU A 271 -7.29 -8.81 28.65
CA GLU A 271 -6.22 -9.47 27.91
C GLU A 271 -6.27 -9.18 26.42
N GLU A 272 -7.45 -9.23 25.82
CA GLU A 272 -7.67 -9.07 24.36
C GLU A 272 -7.68 -7.60 23.86
N ARG A 273 -7.45 -6.62 24.74
CA ARG A 273 -7.36 -5.22 24.36
C ARG A 273 -5.94 -4.86 23.95
N TYR A 274 -5.84 -4.12 22.82
CA TYR A 274 -4.57 -3.59 22.32
C TYR A 274 -4.72 -2.17 21.81
N LEU A 275 -3.62 -1.41 21.91
CA LEU A 275 -3.42 -0.10 21.30
C LEU A 275 -2.55 -0.28 20.06
N ILE A 276 -3.00 0.18 18.90
CA ILE A 276 -2.23 0.19 17.66
C ILE A 276 -1.68 1.61 17.49
N GLU A 277 -0.38 1.77 17.72
CA GLU A 277 0.34 3.02 17.53
C GLU A 277 0.91 3.06 16.12
N ASP A 278 0.36 3.91 15.24
CA ASP A 278 0.93 4.18 13.93
C ASP A 278 1.83 5.40 13.98
N ASP A 279 3.10 5.19 13.74
CA ASP A 279 4.16 6.20 13.78
C ASP A 279 4.69 6.47 12.37
N HIS A 280 4.07 7.41 11.68
CA HIS A 280 4.25 7.61 10.24
C HIS A 280 5.24 8.72 9.86
N ASP A 281 5.51 9.71 10.72
CA ASP A 281 6.37 10.87 10.41
C ASP A 281 7.04 11.52 11.62
N SER A 282 7.11 10.83 12.75
CA SER A 282 7.70 11.34 14.01
C SER A 282 9.17 11.75 13.92
N GLU A 283 9.88 11.33 12.88
CA GLU A 283 11.24 11.74 12.58
C GLU A 283 11.35 13.26 12.31
N TYR A 284 10.27 13.89 11.84
CA TYR A 284 10.23 15.28 11.40
C TYR A 284 9.62 16.19 12.47
N ARG A 285 10.37 16.38 13.57
CA ARG A 285 10.02 17.32 14.62
C ARG A 285 10.93 18.55 14.55
N TYR A 286 10.33 19.74 14.54
CA TYR A 286 11.05 21.02 14.36
C TYR A 286 11.34 21.71 15.67
N ARG A 287 10.56 21.46 16.73
CA ARG A 287 10.72 22.07 18.05
C ARG A 287 10.90 21.01 19.13
N GLY A 288 11.96 21.13 19.93
CA GLY A 288 12.27 20.23 21.04
C GLY A 288 12.91 18.90 20.61
N LYS A 289 13.03 17.98 21.56
CA LYS A 289 13.52 16.61 21.31
C LYS A 289 12.43 15.73 20.71
N PRO A 290 12.78 14.64 20.03
CA PRO A 290 11.80 13.62 19.65
C PRO A 290 10.98 13.16 20.84
N ILE A 291 9.68 13.01 20.65
CA ILE A 291 8.78 12.50 21.71
C ILE A 291 8.92 10.97 21.71
N PRO A 292 9.16 10.33 22.87
CA PRO A 292 9.15 8.88 22.96
C PRO A 292 7.81 8.30 22.47
N SER A 293 7.83 7.11 21.91
CA SER A 293 6.63 6.41 21.47
C SER A 293 5.71 6.06 22.66
N LEU A 294 4.46 5.75 22.40
CA LEU A 294 3.56 5.17 23.41
C LEU A 294 4.11 3.82 23.86
N GLN A 295 4.62 3.02 22.92
CA GLN A 295 5.22 1.71 23.19
C GLN A 295 6.40 1.79 24.19
N SER A 296 7.16 2.89 24.20
CA SER A 296 8.30 3.06 25.11
C SER A 296 7.93 3.03 26.60
N VAL A 297 6.69 3.32 26.94
CA VAL A 297 6.16 3.31 28.32
C VAL A 297 5.23 2.12 28.58
N ASP A 298 5.10 1.21 27.62
CA ASP A 298 4.30 -0.02 27.73
C ASP A 298 5.08 -1.13 28.46
N GLY A 299 4.84 -1.28 29.75
CA GLY A 299 5.40 -2.38 30.54
C GLY A 299 4.59 -3.68 30.51
N LEU A 300 3.42 -3.69 29.84
CA LEU A 300 2.46 -4.82 29.90
C LEU A 300 2.23 -5.51 28.56
N GLY A 301 2.89 -5.05 27.50
CA GLY A 301 2.75 -5.65 26.17
C GLY A 301 1.35 -5.41 25.55
N LYS A 302 0.85 -4.19 25.65
CA LYS A 302 -0.47 -3.79 25.13
C LYS A 302 -0.40 -2.95 23.86
N VAL A 303 0.81 -2.52 23.45
CA VAL A 303 1.01 -1.69 22.27
C VAL A 303 1.56 -2.52 21.11
N ILE A 304 0.87 -2.43 19.99
CA ILE A 304 1.32 -2.88 18.67
C ILE A 304 1.82 -1.63 17.96
N TYR A 305 3.11 -1.57 17.64
CA TYR A 305 3.71 -0.41 17.02
C TYR A 305 3.91 -0.63 15.52
N LEU A 306 3.44 0.31 14.70
CA LEU A 306 3.62 0.33 13.25
C LEU A 306 4.56 1.46 12.86
N GLY A 307 5.51 1.17 11.98
CA GLY A 307 6.40 2.17 11.42
C GLY A 307 6.72 1.91 9.96
N THR A 308 7.20 2.94 9.26
CA THR A 308 7.43 2.85 7.82
C THR A 308 8.65 3.67 7.38
N PHE A 309 9.37 3.18 6.38
CA PHE A 309 10.40 3.94 5.69
C PHE A 309 9.87 4.76 4.50
N SER A 310 8.56 4.71 4.23
CA SER A 310 7.94 5.38 3.08
C SER A 310 8.07 6.89 3.13
N LYS A 311 7.92 7.52 4.31
CA LYS A 311 8.07 8.97 4.47
C LYS A 311 9.51 9.39 4.76
N SER A 312 10.26 8.53 5.41
CA SER A 312 11.64 8.84 5.83
C SER A 312 12.67 8.63 4.73
N ILE A 313 12.40 7.75 3.73
CA ILE A 313 13.30 7.48 2.59
C ILE A 313 12.58 7.69 1.26
N ALA A 314 11.65 6.82 0.89
CA ALA A 314 10.88 6.91 -0.35
C ALA A 314 9.62 6.04 -0.31
N PRO A 315 8.45 6.54 -0.77
CA PRO A 315 7.20 5.77 -0.79
C PRO A 315 7.26 4.49 -1.63
N SER A 316 8.10 4.50 -2.68
CA SER A 316 8.26 3.37 -3.60
C SER A 316 9.02 2.18 -3.02
N LEU A 317 9.73 2.33 -1.92
CA LEU A 317 10.43 1.22 -1.25
C LEU A 317 9.46 0.21 -0.66
N ARG A 318 8.29 0.67 -0.22
CA ARG A 318 7.24 -0.18 0.36
C ARG A 318 7.77 -1.08 1.48
N ILE A 319 8.63 -0.57 2.35
CA ILE A 319 9.11 -1.30 3.53
C ILE A 319 8.53 -0.64 4.77
N SER A 320 7.71 -1.40 5.47
CA SER A 320 7.13 -1.07 6.77
C SER A 320 7.42 -2.18 7.75
N TYR A 321 7.28 -1.90 9.02
CA TYR A 321 7.50 -2.87 10.08
C TYR A 321 6.46 -2.73 11.18
N MET A 322 6.17 -3.86 11.83
CA MET A 322 5.27 -3.96 12.97
C MET A 322 6.04 -4.58 14.13
N VAL A 323 6.00 -3.94 15.30
CA VAL A 323 6.53 -4.49 16.54
C VAL A 323 5.38 -5.09 17.33
N LEU A 324 5.42 -6.38 17.52
CA LEU A 324 4.41 -7.15 18.26
C LEU A 324 4.83 -7.41 19.69
N PRO A 325 3.92 -7.27 20.67
CA PRO A 325 4.12 -7.80 22.02
C PRO A 325 4.43 -9.30 21.99
N GLN A 326 5.12 -9.81 23.03
CA GLN A 326 5.59 -11.19 23.08
C GLN A 326 4.48 -12.22 22.86
N GLN A 327 3.32 -12.03 23.47
CA GLN A 327 2.17 -12.92 23.32
C GLN A 327 1.61 -12.95 21.88
N LEU A 328 1.69 -11.84 21.17
CA LEU A 328 1.24 -11.78 19.78
C LEU A 328 2.28 -12.34 18.80
N ILE A 329 3.58 -12.25 19.10
CA ILE A 329 4.60 -12.87 18.23
C ILE A 329 4.56 -14.41 18.33
N GLU A 330 4.22 -14.96 19.47
CA GLU A 330 4.00 -16.41 19.61
C GLU A 330 2.79 -16.85 18.79
N ARG A 331 1.71 -16.10 18.87
CA ARG A 331 0.52 -16.33 18.05
C ARG A 331 0.82 -16.15 16.55
N TYR A 332 1.62 -15.13 16.16
CA TYR A 332 2.05 -14.92 14.79
C TYR A 332 2.72 -16.16 14.20
N ARG A 333 3.66 -16.77 14.93
CA ARG A 333 4.36 -17.98 14.50
C ARG A 333 3.42 -19.15 14.20
N THR A 334 2.32 -19.23 14.94
CA THR A 334 1.32 -20.29 14.77
C THR A 334 0.33 -19.99 13.65
N VAL A 335 -0.16 -18.73 13.56
CA VAL A 335 -1.27 -18.35 12.67
C VAL A 335 -0.78 -17.84 11.31
N CYS A 336 0.34 -17.10 11.30
CA CYS A 336 0.86 -16.40 10.13
C CYS A 336 2.26 -16.85 9.70
N GLY A 337 2.94 -17.68 10.49
CA GLY A 337 4.33 -18.07 10.26
C GLY A 337 4.59 -18.87 8.97
N PHE A 338 3.55 -19.31 8.28
CA PHE A 338 3.65 -19.98 6.97
C PHE A 338 3.66 -19.00 5.78
N TYR A 339 3.39 -17.70 6.01
CA TYR A 339 3.48 -16.71 4.95
C TYR A 339 4.94 -16.38 4.62
N SER A 340 5.22 -16.22 3.34
CA SER A 340 6.49 -15.67 2.90
C SER A 340 6.52 -14.16 3.14
N THR A 341 7.72 -13.60 3.36
CA THR A 341 7.89 -12.15 3.43
C THR A 341 7.44 -11.48 2.13
N THR A 342 6.79 -10.33 2.25
CA THR A 342 6.34 -9.52 1.11
C THR A 342 7.37 -8.49 0.67
N VAL A 343 8.44 -8.32 1.43
CA VAL A 343 9.56 -7.43 1.09
C VAL A 343 10.66 -8.23 0.43
N PRO A 344 11.06 -7.91 -0.81
CA PRO A 344 12.12 -8.65 -1.49
C PRO A 344 13.43 -8.66 -0.70
N ARG A 345 14.09 -9.80 -0.62
CA ARG A 345 15.30 -10.01 0.17
C ARG A 345 16.43 -9.04 -0.20
N MET A 346 16.64 -8.79 -1.49
CA MET A 346 17.60 -7.79 -1.96
C MET A 346 17.30 -6.39 -1.42
N GLN A 347 16.02 -5.99 -1.36
CA GLN A 347 15.65 -4.67 -0.82
C GLN A 347 15.88 -4.60 0.69
N GLN A 348 15.65 -5.70 1.38
CA GLN A 348 15.94 -5.79 2.80
C GLN A 348 17.45 -5.63 3.06
N GLU A 349 18.29 -6.28 2.27
CA GLU A 349 19.74 -6.20 2.42
C GLU A 349 20.28 -4.79 2.11
N ILE A 350 19.78 -4.14 1.03
CA ILE A 350 20.13 -2.76 0.71
C ILE A 350 19.75 -1.82 1.87
N LEU A 351 18.55 -1.97 2.43
CA LEU A 351 18.11 -1.14 3.55
C LEU A 351 18.93 -1.43 4.81
N ARG A 352 19.26 -2.70 5.08
CA ARG A 352 20.12 -3.09 6.20
C ARG A 352 21.48 -2.37 6.16
N GLU A 353 22.15 -2.40 5.01
CA GLU A 353 23.43 -1.69 4.86
C GLU A 353 23.28 -0.18 4.99
N PHE A 354 22.18 0.37 4.47
CA PHE A 354 21.88 1.79 4.58
C PHE A 354 21.69 2.25 6.03
N LEU A 355 21.06 1.41 6.87
CA LEU A 355 20.90 1.63 8.32
C LEU A 355 22.26 1.45 9.04
N ARG A 356 22.88 0.28 8.92
CA ARG A 356 24.12 -0.11 9.62
C ARG A 356 25.25 0.89 9.42
N ASP A 357 25.44 1.40 8.20
CA ASP A 357 26.54 2.30 7.88
C ASP A 357 26.19 3.78 8.21
N GLY A 358 25.09 4.04 8.92
CA GLY A 358 24.65 5.36 9.37
C GLY A 358 24.23 6.30 8.24
N HIS A 359 23.95 5.76 7.04
CA HIS A 359 23.49 6.57 5.91
C HIS A 359 22.07 7.07 6.12
N PHE A 360 21.23 6.29 6.79
CA PHE A 360 19.86 6.67 7.13
C PHE A 360 19.80 7.88 8.06
N GLU A 361 20.59 7.87 9.14
CA GLU A 361 20.62 9.00 10.07
C GLU A 361 21.14 10.28 9.40
N ARG A 362 22.18 10.16 8.57
CA ARG A 362 22.68 11.30 7.77
C ARG A 362 21.60 11.84 6.83
N HIS A 363 20.85 10.95 6.19
CA HIS A 363 19.74 11.33 5.34
C HIS A 363 18.64 12.04 6.13
N LEU A 364 18.18 11.48 7.25
CA LEU A 364 17.18 12.10 8.12
C LEU A 364 17.60 13.49 8.60
N ASN A 365 18.85 13.67 9.02
CA ASN A 365 19.37 14.96 9.47
C ASN A 365 19.37 16.00 8.34
N LYS A 366 19.73 15.60 7.13
CA LYS A 366 19.63 16.46 5.93
C LYS A 366 18.18 16.85 5.67
N MET A 367 17.26 15.86 5.67
CA MET A 367 15.83 16.09 5.38
C MET A 367 15.16 16.95 6.43
N ARG A 368 15.49 16.78 7.71
CA ARG A 368 15.02 17.69 8.78
C ARG A 368 15.39 19.15 8.53
N GLY A 369 16.60 19.40 8.05
CA GLY A 369 17.03 20.76 7.68
C GLY A 369 16.22 21.32 6.51
N ILE A 370 16.04 20.53 5.45
CA ILE A 370 15.27 20.93 4.27
C ILE A 370 13.80 21.21 4.64
N TYR A 371 13.18 20.29 5.34
CA TYR A 371 11.76 20.42 5.70
C TYR A 371 11.49 21.55 6.69
N ARG A 372 12.43 21.78 7.63
CA ARG A 372 12.34 22.95 8.52
C ARG A 372 12.38 24.25 7.73
N GLY A 373 13.29 24.39 6.75
CA GLY A 373 13.35 25.59 5.91
C GLY A 373 12.02 25.85 5.18
N ARG A 374 11.46 24.81 4.54
CA ARG A 374 10.17 24.88 3.84
C ARG A 374 9.00 25.21 4.79
N HIS A 375 8.99 24.57 5.96
CA HIS A 375 8.02 24.84 7.01
C HIS A 375 8.06 26.32 7.43
N ASP A 376 9.24 26.82 7.81
CA ASP A 376 9.40 28.18 8.27
C ASP A 376 9.05 29.21 7.19
N PHE A 377 9.38 28.91 5.93
CA PHE A 377 8.97 29.69 4.77
C PHE A 377 7.45 29.71 4.61
N LEU A 378 6.80 28.54 4.59
CA LEU A 378 5.34 28.44 4.45
C LEU A 378 4.61 29.18 5.57
N ILE A 379 5.00 28.98 6.83
CA ILE A 379 4.43 29.68 7.99
C ILE A 379 4.63 31.19 7.88
N GLY A 380 5.83 31.62 7.45
CA GLY A 380 6.12 33.04 7.24
C GLY A 380 5.25 33.69 6.18
N GLU A 381 4.98 32.96 5.09
CA GLU A 381 4.12 33.42 4.02
C GLU A 381 2.63 33.41 4.40
N LEU A 382 2.15 32.39 5.10
CA LEU A 382 0.76 32.30 5.59
C LEU A 382 0.42 33.46 6.52
N LYS A 383 1.31 33.86 7.42
CA LYS A 383 1.11 34.99 8.35
C LYS A 383 0.91 36.35 7.68
N LYS A 384 1.27 36.49 6.43
CA LYS A 384 1.11 37.75 5.66
C LYS A 384 -0.26 37.88 5.00
N ARG A 385 -1.08 36.81 5.03
CA ARG A 385 -2.32 36.71 4.27
C ARG A 385 -3.54 37.05 5.15
N SER A 386 -4.40 37.91 4.63
CA SER A 386 -5.62 38.37 5.31
C SER A 386 -6.63 37.26 5.56
N TRP A 387 -6.72 36.31 4.64
CA TRP A 387 -7.64 35.18 4.73
C TRP A 387 -7.22 34.08 5.71
N VAL A 388 -6.03 34.12 6.32
CA VAL A 388 -5.56 33.12 7.30
C VAL A 388 -6.02 33.50 8.69
N LEU A 389 -6.97 32.76 9.25
CA LEU A 389 -7.42 32.92 10.64
C LEU A 389 -6.48 32.25 11.64
N SER A 390 -6.14 31.01 11.38
CA SER A 390 -5.26 30.23 12.25
C SER A 390 -4.43 29.22 11.48
N VAL A 391 -3.27 28.85 12.05
CA VAL A 391 -2.42 27.76 11.56
C VAL A 391 -2.15 26.83 12.71
N SER A 392 -2.39 25.52 12.51
CA SER A 392 -2.17 24.48 13.51
C SER A 392 -1.40 23.28 12.91
N GLY A 393 -0.92 22.36 13.76
CA GLY A 393 -0.10 21.23 13.34
C GLY A 393 1.34 21.62 12.97
N ASP A 394 1.82 22.81 13.37
CA ASP A 394 3.10 23.40 12.95
C ASP A 394 4.34 22.92 13.74
N HIS A 395 4.19 21.94 14.63
CA HIS A 395 5.30 21.48 15.49
C HIS A 395 6.10 20.30 14.90
N ALA A 396 5.50 19.54 14.01
CA ALA A 396 6.08 18.33 13.43
C ALA A 396 5.43 17.99 12.08
N GLY A 397 5.92 16.94 11.42
CA GLY A 397 5.35 16.38 10.21
C GLY A 397 5.68 17.17 8.94
N LEU A 398 4.91 16.93 7.88
CA LEU A 398 5.15 17.48 6.55
C LEU A 398 3.96 18.29 6.00
N HIS A 399 3.00 18.65 6.84
CA HIS A 399 1.83 19.46 6.50
C HIS A 399 1.41 20.35 7.67
N VAL A 400 0.63 21.37 7.37
CA VAL A 400 -0.03 22.24 8.35
C VAL A 400 -1.50 22.34 8.01
N LEU A 401 -2.32 22.65 9.02
CA LEU A 401 -3.72 23.00 8.85
C LEU A 401 -3.87 24.52 8.86
N VAL A 402 -4.61 25.03 7.91
CA VAL A 402 -4.90 26.47 7.75
C VAL A 402 -6.40 26.67 7.76
N GLU A 403 -6.90 27.38 8.77
CA GLU A 403 -8.27 27.84 8.83
C GLU A 403 -8.38 29.15 8.05
N ALA A 404 -9.30 29.21 7.09
CA ALA A 404 -9.42 30.34 6.18
C ALA A 404 -10.70 31.14 6.42
N ASP A 405 -10.57 32.46 6.47
CA ASP A 405 -11.69 33.39 6.50
C ASP A 405 -12.23 33.62 5.09
N THR A 406 -13.29 32.91 4.75
CA THR A 406 -13.90 32.96 3.43
C THR A 406 -15.32 32.41 3.45
N GLY A 407 -16.15 32.86 2.52
CA GLY A 407 -17.48 32.28 2.30
C GLY A 407 -17.50 31.01 1.45
N CYS A 408 -16.34 30.57 0.92
CA CYS A 408 -16.23 29.34 0.14
C CYS A 408 -16.18 28.10 1.05
N SER A 409 -16.76 27.00 0.61
CA SER A 409 -16.56 25.70 1.21
C SER A 409 -15.19 25.11 0.88
N GLU A 410 -14.67 24.18 1.71
CA GLU A 410 -13.42 23.43 1.42
C GLU A 410 -13.44 22.85 -0.01
N ARG A 411 -14.56 22.25 -0.39
CA ARG A 411 -14.73 21.63 -1.69
C ARG A 411 -14.59 22.63 -2.85
N GLU A 412 -15.24 23.78 -2.75
CA GLU A 412 -15.14 24.85 -3.75
C GLU A 412 -13.72 25.37 -3.90
N ILE A 413 -13.00 25.54 -2.78
CA ILE A 413 -11.60 25.96 -2.78
C ILE A 413 -10.74 24.91 -3.51
N CYS A 414 -10.90 23.63 -3.17
CA CYS A 414 -10.15 22.54 -3.79
C CYS A 414 -10.42 22.43 -5.31
N GLU A 415 -11.69 22.55 -5.74
CA GLU A 415 -12.08 22.49 -7.16
C GLU A 415 -11.51 23.68 -7.95
N ARG A 416 -11.60 24.90 -7.41
CA ARG A 416 -11.05 26.13 -8.05
C ARG A 416 -9.52 26.10 -8.12
N ALA A 417 -8.85 25.60 -7.07
CA ALA A 417 -7.41 25.45 -7.05
C ALA A 417 -6.93 24.40 -8.08
N ALA A 418 -7.62 23.27 -8.16
CA ALA A 418 -7.33 22.22 -9.13
C ALA A 418 -7.50 22.71 -10.58
N ALA A 419 -8.50 23.54 -10.87
CA ALA A 419 -8.70 24.17 -12.19
C ALA A 419 -7.51 25.07 -12.58
N GLN A 420 -6.76 25.59 -11.62
CA GLN A 420 -5.56 26.40 -11.82
C GLN A 420 -4.24 25.59 -11.64
N GLY A 421 -4.33 24.26 -11.61
CA GLY A 421 -3.17 23.37 -11.49
C GLY A 421 -2.58 23.28 -10.09
N VAL A 422 -3.31 23.70 -9.05
CA VAL A 422 -2.88 23.59 -7.64
C VAL A 422 -3.76 22.57 -6.93
N LYS A 423 -3.15 21.55 -6.36
CA LYS A 423 -3.84 20.53 -5.59
C LYS A 423 -3.71 20.84 -4.10
N VAL A 424 -4.85 21.03 -3.45
CA VAL A 424 -4.97 21.13 -1.99
C VAL A 424 -6.06 20.18 -1.51
N SER A 425 -6.06 19.84 -0.22
CA SER A 425 -7.11 19.02 0.40
C SER A 425 -7.79 19.81 1.52
N GLY A 426 -9.11 19.64 1.63
CA GLY A 426 -9.86 20.09 2.79
C GLY A 426 -9.81 19.07 3.92
N LEU A 427 -9.93 19.53 5.16
CA LEU A 427 -9.95 18.64 6.33
C LEU A 427 -11.13 17.66 6.28
N GLY A 428 -12.25 18.05 5.68
CA GLY A 428 -13.43 17.22 5.48
C GLY A 428 -13.18 15.98 4.62
N GLU A 429 -12.16 15.96 3.76
CA GLU A 429 -11.77 14.77 2.99
C GLU A 429 -11.28 13.62 3.88
N TYR A 430 -10.84 13.94 5.10
CA TYR A 430 -10.34 12.99 6.10
C TYR A 430 -11.38 12.64 7.15
N ALA A 431 -12.61 13.12 7.01
CA ALA A 431 -13.73 12.71 7.84
C ALA A 431 -14.11 11.26 7.49
N LEU A 432 -13.87 10.34 8.41
CA LEU A 432 -14.14 8.91 8.24
C LEU A 432 -15.63 8.59 8.24
N THR A 433 -16.43 9.42 8.92
CA THR A 433 -17.88 9.37 8.97
C THR A 433 -18.46 10.78 8.95
N LYS A 434 -19.76 10.90 8.63
CA LYS A 434 -20.44 12.20 8.50
C LYS A 434 -20.35 13.08 9.78
N ASP A 435 -20.21 12.47 10.93
CA ASP A 435 -20.14 13.18 12.22
C ASP A 435 -18.75 13.80 12.48
N GLY A 436 -17.72 13.46 11.70
CA GLY A 436 -16.35 13.97 11.86
C GLY A 436 -16.10 15.35 11.24
N GLY A 437 -17.00 15.83 10.40
CA GLY A 437 -16.93 17.15 9.77
C GLY A 437 -17.62 18.27 10.58
N GLY A 438 -17.96 17.99 11.86
CA GLY A 438 -18.90 18.76 12.67
C GLY A 438 -18.62 20.25 12.76
N GLY A 439 -19.55 21.04 12.20
CA GLY A 439 -19.93 22.38 12.64
C GLY A 439 -18.83 23.46 12.67
N ARG A 440 -17.76 23.34 11.89
CA ARG A 440 -16.78 24.41 11.78
C ARG A 440 -17.36 25.56 10.99
N ASN A 441 -17.15 26.76 11.51
CA ASN A 441 -17.64 27.98 10.89
C ASN A 441 -16.80 28.38 9.67
N HIS A 442 -15.56 27.91 9.60
CA HIS A 442 -14.59 28.25 8.58
C HIS A 442 -13.98 26.98 7.94
N PRO A 443 -13.68 27.00 6.62
CA PRO A 443 -13.00 25.89 5.96
C PRO A 443 -11.56 25.73 6.46
N VAL A 444 -11.11 24.47 6.54
CA VAL A 444 -9.75 24.13 6.96
C VAL A 444 -9.04 23.38 5.85
N LEU A 445 -7.92 23.92 5.39
CA LEU A 445 -7.09 23.35 4.33
C LEU A 445 -5.88 22.62 4.91
N LEU A 446 -5.53 21.49 4.33
CA LEU A 446 -4.26 20.81 4.60
C LEU A 446 -3.25 21.23 3.52
N LEU A 447 -2.16 21.83 3.96
CA LEU A 447 -1.06 22.25 3.10
C LEU A 447 0.20 21.43 3.40
N GLY A 448 0.44 20.38 2.58
CA GLY A 448 1.67 19.60 2.62
C GLY A 448 2.80 20.33 1.89
N TYR A 449 3.99 20.38 2.48
CA TYR A 449 5.14 21.08 1.92
C TYR A 449 6.34 20.18 1.66
N GLY A 450 6.21 18.88 1.95
CA GLY A 450 7.33 17.94 1.86
C GLY A 450 7.97 17.84 0.48
N SER A 451 7.19 17.90 -0.61
CA SER A 451 7.71 17.80 -1.98
C SER A 451 8.05 19.13 -2.64
N LEU A 452 7.62 20.27 -2.05
CA LEU A 452 7.64 21.57 -2.70
C LEU A 452 8.95 22.34 -2.44
N THR A 453 9.35 23.16 -3.39
CA THR A 453 10.33 24.23 -3.20
C THR A 453 9.64 25.49 -2.67
N GLU A 454 10.41 26.44 -2.14
CA GLU A 454 9.87 27.75 -1.73
C GLU A 454 9.18 28.48 -2.88
N GLN A 455 9.68 28.35 -4.10
CA GLN A 455 9.06 28.95 -5.30
C GLN A 455 7.72 28.29 -5.62
N GLU A 456 7.63 26.95 -5.54
CA GLU A 456 6.39 26.21 -5.74
C GLU A 456 5.37 26.54 -4.63
N ILE A 457 5.80 26.68 -3.38
CA ILE A 457 4.96 27.13 -2.26
C ILE A 457 4.39 28.53 -2.57
N GLN A 458 5.24 29.47 -2.94
CA GLN A 458 4.81 30.85 -3.27
C GLN A 458 3.81 30.86 -4.42
N MET A 459 4.06 30.10 -5.49
CA MET A 459 3.15 29.98 -6.64
C MET A 459 1.79 29.44 -6.21
N GLY A 460 1.77 28.36 -5.44
CA GLY A 460 0.53 27.76 -4.96
C GLY A 460 -0.26 28.69 -4.02
N LEU A 461 0.42 29.41 -3.14
CA LEU A 461 -0.22 30.38 -2.27
C LEU A 461 -0.78 31.58 -3.04
N THR A 462 -0.11 32.03 -4.12
CA THR A 462 -0.65 33.09 -4.99
C THR A 462 -1.96 32.66 -5.68
N VAL A 463 -2.07 31.39 -6.08
CA VAL A 463 -3.33 30.87 -6.61
C VAL A 463 -4.42 30.85 -5.52
N LEU A 464 -4.08 30.44 -4.30
CA LEU A 464 -5.04 30.46 -3.18
C LEU A 464 -5.47 31.90 -2.85
N ASP A 465 -4.57 32.88 -2.88
CA ASP A 465 -4.88 34.31 -2.71
C ASP A 465 -5.94 34.75 -3.72
N SER A 466 -5.80 34.40 -5.01
CA SER A 466 -6.78 34.76 -6.04
C SER A 466 -8.17 34.14 -5.84
N ILE A 467 -8.25 33.02 -5.12
CA ILE A 467 -9.50 32.31 -4.85
C ILE A 467 -10.19 32.86 -3.59
N LEU A 468 -9.40 33.20 -2.58
CA LEU A 468 -9.88 33.51 -1.22
C LEU A 468 -10.08 35.00 -1.01
N ASP A 469 -9.24 35.88 -1.60
CA ASP A 469 -9.39 37.33 -1.53
C ASP A 469 -10.46 37.90 -2.49
N ALA A 470 -10.88 37.15 -3.51
CA ALA A 470 -11.82 37.62 -4.53
C ALA A 470 -13.25 37.89 -4.03
N GLN A 471 -13.56 37.69 -2.75
CA GLN A 471 -14.91 37.90 -2.19
C GLN A 471 -15.11 39.22 -1.41
N GLU A 472 -14.07 40.02 -1.21
CA GLU A 472 -14.26 41.37 -0.61
C GLU A 472 -14.82 42.41 -1.56
N SER A 473 -15.06 42.04 -2.85
CA SER A 473 -15.45 43.00 -3.93
C SER A 473 -16.86 42.73 -4.51
N GLY A 474 -17.74 42.07 -3.75
CA GLY A 474 -19.11 41.78 -4.23
C GLY A 474 -20.21 42.25 -3.28
#